data_96ec546f9892342108545d329d5dc334
#
_entry.id   96ec546f9892342108545d329d5dc334
#
_cell.length_a   1.000
_cell.length_b   1.000
_cell.length_c   1.000
_cell.angle_alpha   90.00
_cell.angle_beta   90.00
_cell.angle_gamma   90.00
#
_symmetry.space_group_name_H-M   'P 1'
#
loop_
_entity.id
_entity.type
_entity.pdbx_description
1 polymer ?
#
loop_
_entity_poly.entity_id
_entity_poly.type
_entity_poly.pdbx_seq_one_letter_code
_entity_poly.pdbx_strand_id
1 'polypeptide(L)'
;FRGFTVAACLMVLAAFGMPDTSWAWESDGPRFNIYTQGYEKADVDEGGSYSKTETGVSAGYKWFTLAYKRSDFSWSHSDSVNFSKKGSPWDQLNKLTLDASFNGALGESVNWFAGGSIISGFEDQIWDSFTFAPRGGLTFSPTYDLKFHVGAAGLISPVRPLVMPIVGAEWRNEHDYGLSGIIGFPGTRVQYRFNDLLAARVAAKWDRD
;
A
#
# COMPACT_ATOMS: atom_id res chain seq x y z
N PHE A 1 -12.09 -18.77 -5.77
CA PHE A 1 -12.64 -17.68 -4.95
C PHE A 1 -12.28 -17.96 -3.50
N ARG A 2 -11.19 -17.39 -2.99
CA ARG A 2 -10.81 -17.46 -1.57
C ARG A 2 -10.46 -16.08 -1.09
N GLY A 3 -11.18 -15.66 -0.06
CA GLY A 3 -10.74 -14.78 1.02
C GLY A 3 -10.71 -13.29 0.76
N PHE A 4 -11.82 -12.60 1.01
CA PHE A 4 -11.79 -11.21 1.46
C PHE A 4 -11.29 -11.23 2.91
N THR A 5 -10.04 -10.87 3.15
CA THR A 5 -9.58 -10.60 4.50
C THR A 5 -9.91 -9.15 4.82
N VAL A 6 -10.99 -8.94 5.57
CA VAL A 6 -11.30 -7.63 6.17
C VAL A 6 -10.46 -7.54 7.44
N ALA A 7 -9.28 -6.97 7.34
CA ALA A 7 -8.51 -6.57 8.52
C ALA A 7 -9.11 -5.26 9.05
N ALA A 8 -10.05 -5.34 9.97
CA ALA A 8 -10.51 -4.21 10.75
C ALA A 8 -9.45 -3.88 11.80
N CYS A 9 -8.43 -3.14 11.42
CA CYS A 9 -7.45 -2.61 12.36
C CYS A 9 -7.97 -1.28 12.91
N LEU A 10 -8.53 -1.30 14.10
CA LEU A 10 -8.85 -0.10 14.86
C LEU A 10 -7.53 0.44 15.45
N MET A 11 -6.78 1.22 14.65
CA MET A 11 -5.59 1.92 15.14
C MET A 11 -6.02 3.22 15.78
N VAL A 12 -5.96 3.29 17.10
CA VAL A 12 -5.88 4.55 17.83
C VAL A 12 -4.44 5.04 17.69
N LEU A 13 -4.16 5.83 16.68
CA LEU A 13 -2.86 6.47 16.47
C LEU A 13 -2.83 7.77 17.27
N ALA A 14 -2.09 7.74 18.40
CA ALA A 14 -1.59 8.95 19.03
C ALA A 14 -0.65 9.65 18.02
N ALA A 15 -0.88 10.95 17.84
CA ALA A 15 -0.28 11.78 16.81
C ALA A 15 1.24 11.87 16.87
N PHE A 16 1.91 11.07 16.08
CA PHE A 16 3.14 11.48 15.42
C PHE A 16 2.82 11.43 13.93
N GLY A 17 2.88 12.60 13.28
CA GLY A 17 2.45 12.78 11.91
C GLY A 17 3.07 11.77 10.93
N MET A 18 2.40 10.68 10.73
CA MET A 18 2.71 9.79 9.63
C MET A 18 2.18 10.43 8.35
N PRO A 19 3.03 10.73 7.38
CA PRO A 19 2.55 11.21 6.11
C PRO A 19 1.63 10.13 5.54
N ASP A 20 0.41 10.53 5.26
CA ASP A 20 -0.54 9.72 4.54
C ASP A 20 0.09 9.26 3.23
N THR A 21 0.29 7.95 3.06
CA THR A 21 0.68 7.37 1.76
C THR A 21 -0.49 7.41 0.77
N SER A 22 -1.51 8.18 1.08
CA SER A 22 -2.56 8.52 0.17
C SER A 22 -2.00 9.49 -0.85
N TRP A 23 -1.72 9.02 -2.06
CA TRP A 23 -1.66 9.86 -3.28
C TRP A 23 -1.27 11.33 -2.96
N ALA A 24 -0.19 11.50 -2.17
CA ALA A 24 0.26 12.80 -1.72
C ALA A 24 0.98 13.48 -2.88
N TRP A 25 0.20 14.07 -3.75
CA TRP A 25 0.60 14.82 -4.92
C TRP A 25 1.13 16.22 -4.59
N GLU A 26 1.08 16.62 -3.31
CA GLU A 26 1.18 18.04 -2.95
C GLU A 26 2.41 18.45 -2.11
N SER A 27 3.34 17.57 -1.76
CA SER A 27 4.54 18.04 -1.07
C SER A 27 5.76 18.05 -1.99
N ASP A 28 6.19 19.21 -2.43
CA ASP A 28 7.46 19.42 -3.13
C ASP A 28 8.69 19.19 -2.26
N GLY A 29 8.49 18.96 -0.96
CA GLY A 29 9.54 18.76 0.03
C GLY A 29 9.99 17.30 0.20
N PRO A 30 11.11 17.08 0.88
CA PRO A 30 11.55 15.75 1.27
C PRO A 30 10.57 15.12 2.25
N ARG A 31 10.25 13.85 2.05
CA ARG A 31 9.38 13.05 2.90
C ARG A 31 10.17 11.88 3.45
N PHE A 32 9.99 11.60 4.72
CA PHE A 32 10.63 10.47 5.38
C PHE A 32 9.64 9.76 6.29
N ASN A 33 9.61 8.44 6.23
CA ASN A 33 8.73 7.63 7.07
C ASN A 33 9.45 6.40 7.56
N ILE A 34 9.24 6.07 8.85
CA ILE A 34 9.69 4.83 9.48
C ILE A 34 8.47 4.25 10.18
N TYR A 35 8.26 2.94 10.05
CA TYR A 35 7.19 2.24 10.74
C TYR A 35 7.62 0.85 11.18
N THR A 36 6.96 0.35 12.22
CA THR A 36 7.01 -1.05 12.62
C THR A 36 5.58 -1.51 12.88
N GLN A 37 5.24 -2.70 12.40
CA GLN A 37 3.92 -3.28 12.55
C GLN A 37 4.04 -4.77 12.86
N GLY A 38 3.35 -5.21 13.91
CA GLY A 38 3.21 -6.62 14.26
C GLY A 38 1.91 -7.18 13.69
N TYR A 39 1.95 -8.41 13.23
CA TYR A 39 0.78 -9.20 12.81
C TYR A 39 0.62 -10.36 13.78
N GLU A 40 -0.59 -10.55 14.25
CA GLU A 40 -0.93 -11.68 15.11
C GLU A 40 -0.77 -13.00 14.36
N LYS A 41 -0.77 -14.07 15.14
CA LYS A 41 -0.61 -15.42 14.64
C LYS A 41 -1.66 -15.77 13.59
N ALA A 42 -1.22 -16.19 12.43
CA ALA A 42 -2.05 -16.72 11.36
C ALA A 42 -1.81 -18.22 11.20
N ASP A 43 -2.90 -18.98 11.10
CA ASP A 43 -2.83 -20.42 10.84
C ASP A 43 -2.68 -20.71 9.36
N VAL A 44 -1.92 -21.74 9.03
CA VAL A 44 -1.73 -22.27 7.68
C VAL A 44 -2.54 -23.54 7.54
N ASP A 45 -3.18 -23.76 6.39
CA ASP A 45 -4.13 -24.86 6.13
C ASP A 45 -3.58 -26.28 6.45
N GLU A 46 -2.28 -26.45 6.59
CA GLU A 46 -1.61 -27.73 6.85
C GLU A 46 -1.16 -27.91 8.31
N GLY A 47 -1.66 -27.09 9.22
CA GLY A 47 -1.42 -27.25 10.67
C GLY A 47 -0.24 -26.46 11.24
N GLY A 48 0.44 -25.67 10.42
CA GLY A 48 1.43 -24.68 10.87
C GLY A 48 0.80 -23.36 11.20
N SER A 49 1.57 -22.49 11.85
CA SER A 49 1.18 -21.08 12.05
C SER A 49 2.40 -20.18 12.10
N TYR A 50 2.20 -18.91 11.77
CA TYR A 50 3.26 -17.92 11.86
C TYR A 50 2.76 -16.60 12.44
N SER A 51 3.65 -15.85 13.06
CA SER A 51 3.50 -14.44 13.33
C SER A 51 4.52 -13.66 12.50
N LYS A 52 4.20 -12.41 12.18
CA LYS A 52 5.04 -11.57 11.31
C LYS A 52 5.25 -10.20 11.94
N THR A 53 6.48 -9.71 11.91
CA THR A 53 6.79 -8.32 12.20
C THR A 53 7.33 -7.66 10.94
N GLU A 54 6.76 -6.53 10.57
CA GLU A 54 7.23 -5.71 9.45
C GLU A 54 7.86 -4.43 9.98
N THR A 55 9.05 -4.11 9.49
CA THR A 55 9.72 -2.83 9.70
C THR A 55 10.00 -2.22 8.34
N GLY A 56 9.67 -0.95 8.18
CA GLY A 56 9.88 -0.27 6.91
C GLY A 56 10.41 1.15 7.09
N VAL A 57 11.16 1.57 6.09
CA VAL A 57 11.65 2.94 5.93
C VAL A 57 11.38 3.39 4.51
N SER A 58 10.95 4.64 4.35
CA SER A 58 10.84 5.24 3.04
C SER A 58 11.33 6.68 3.04
N ALA A 59 11.90 7.08 1.92
CA ALA A 59 12.31 8.44 1.64
C ALA A 59 11.77 8.84 0.27
N GLY A 60 11.20 10.03 0.16
CA GLY A 60 10.67 10.55 -1.08
C GLY A 60 11.04 12.01 -1.30
N TYR A 61 11.15 12.38 -2.55
CA TYR A 61 11.36 13.75 -2.98
C TYR A 61 10.67 13.96 -4.34
N LYS A 62 9.82 14.98 -4.41
CA LYS A 62 9.02 15.27 -5.61
C LYS A 62 8.32 14.01 -6.14
N TRP A 63 8.77 13.54 -7.30
CA TRP A 63 8.15 12.43 -8.06
C TRP A 63 8.65 11.05 -7.65
N PHE A 64 9.71 10.96 -6.85
CA PHE A 64 10.36 9.70 -6.52
C PHE A 64 10.17 9.32 -5.05
N THR A 65 10.01 8.02 -4.81
CA THR A 65 10.03 7.44 -3.48
C THR A 65 10.83 6.14 -3.51
N LEU A 66 11.79 6.03 -2.60
CA LEU A 66 12.50 4.80 -2.32
C LEU A 66 11.98 4.25 -0.99
N ALA A 67 11.60 2.99 -0.96
CA ALA A 67 11.13 2.33 0.23
C ALA A 67 11.83 0.98 0.40
N TYR A 68 12.19 0.68 1.63
CA TYR A 68 12.69 -0.62 2.05
C TYR A 68 11.79 -1.17 3.15
N LYS A 69 11.43 -2.44 3.04
CA LYS A 69 10.64 -3.17 4.02
C LYS A 69 11.30 -4.50 4.34
N ARG A 70 11.38 -4.81 5.61
CA ARG A 70 11.80 -6.10 6.14
C ARG A 70 10.62 -6.75 6.85
N SER A 71 10.38 -8.00 6.57
CA SER A 71 9.38 -8.84 7.23
C SER A 71 10.11 -10.00 7.90
N ASP A 72 10.03 -10.07 9.22
CA ASP A 72 10.57 -11.16 10.03
C ASP A 72 9.42 -12.10 10.40
N PHE A 73 9.59 -13.40 10.17
CA PHE A 73 8.60 -14.45 10.40
C PHE A 73 9.02 -15.34 11.55
N SER A 74 8.08 -15.62 12.45
CA SER A 74 8.25 -16.60 13.52
C SER A 74 7.26 -17.75 13.29
N TRP A 75 7.79 -18.90 12.91
CA TRP A 75 6.99 -20.09 12.58
C TRP A 75 6.79 -20.97 13.81
N SER A 76 5.61 -21.57 13.91
CA SER A 76 5.27 -22.61 14.87
C SER A 76 4.79 -23.84 14.13
N HIS A 77 5.32 -25.02 14.46
CA HIS A 77 5.00 -26.31 13.80
C HIS A 77 5.29 -26.29 12.28
N SER A 78 6.44 -25.72 11.91
CA SER A 78 6.86 -25.63 10.50
C SER A 78 7.05 -26.99 9.83
N ASP A 79 7.30 -28.05 10.58
CA ASP A 79 7.47 -29.41 10.07
C ASP A 79 6.21 -30.00 9.43
N SER A 80 5.03 -29.45 9.76
CA SER A 80 3.75 -29.86 9.19
C SER A 80 3.40 -29.19 7.86
N VAL A 81 4.21 -28.24 7.41
CA VAL A 81 3.94 -27.45 6.20
C VAL A 81 4.68 -28.06 5.01
N ASN A 82 3.93 -28.56 4.02
CA ASN A 82 4.46 -29.35 2.89
C ASN A 82 5.48 -28.63 1.98
N PHE A 83 5.53 -27.32 1.97
CA PHE A 83 6.51 -26.57 1.18
C PHE A 83 7.87 -26.40 1.92
N SER A 84 7.93 -26.77 3.18
CA SER A 84 9.15 -26.75 3.99
C SER A 84 9.79 -28.13 4.01
N LYS A 85 10.77 -28.40 3.17
CA LYS A 85 11.51 -29.69 3.19
C LYS A 85 12.49 -29.83 4.34
N LYS A 86 12.91 -28.71 4.97
CA LYS A 86 13.83 -28.68 6.13
C LYS A 86 13.66 -27.36 6.91
N GLY A 87 12.91 -27.39 8.00
CA GLY A 87 12.77 -26.22 8.89
C GLY A 87 11.75 -25.19 8.43
N SER A 88 11.86 -23.95 8.92
CA SER A 88 10.98 -22.84 8.51
C SER A 88 11.13 -22.53 7.02
N PRO A 89 10.06 -22.17 6.33
CA PRO A 89 10.12 -21.85 4.90
C PRO A 89 11.05 -20.67 4.60
N TRP A 90 10.94 -19.62 5.38
CA TRP A 90 11.79 -18.42 5.39
C TRP A 90 11.65 -17.73 6.73
N ASP A 91 12.73 -17.17 7.23
CA ASP A 91 12.75 -16.42 8.48
C ASP A 91 12.62 -14.92 8.24
N GLN A 92 13.05 -14.47 7.06
CA GLN A 92 13.10 -13.07 6.69
C GLN A 92 12.81 -12.86 5.21
N LEU A 93 11.99 -11.88 4.88
CA LEU A 93 11.80 -11.39 3.53
C LEU A 93 12.06 -9.89 3.46
N ASN A 94 12.84 -9.48 2.49
CA ASN A 94 13.15 -8.08 2.22
C ASN A 94 12.42 -7.61 0.96
N LYS A 95 12.02 -6.35 0.94
CA LYS A 95 11.38 -5.72 -0.22
C LYS A 95 11.97 -4.34 -0.44
N LEU A 96 12.53 -4.12 -1.62
CA LEU A 96 12.94 -2.81 -2.07
C LEU A 96 11.96 -2.31 -3.13
N THR A 97 11.54 -1.06 -3.02
CA THR A 97 10.60 -0.44 -3.97
C THR A 97 11.14 0.93 -4.38
N LEU A 98 11.28 1.14 -5.67
CA LEU A 98 11.48 2.45 -6.26
C LEU A 98 10.19 2.84 -6.99
N ASP A 99 9.59 3.95 -6.61
CA ASP A 99 8.37 4.47 -7.19
C ASP A 99 8.60 5.83 -7.83
N ALA A 100 7.97 6.04 -8.99
CA ALA A 100 7.91 7.33 -9.64
C ALA A 100 6.47 7.65 -10.02
N SER A 101 6.03 8.89 -9.76
CA SER A 101 4.67 9.35 -10.02
C SER A 101 4.66 10.76 -10.57
N PHE A 102 3.93 10.94 -11.65
CA PHE A 102 3.77 12.20 -12.36
C PHE A 102 2.29 12.53 -12.52
N ASN A 103 1.98 13.79 -12.55
CA ASN A 103 0.64 14.29 -12.84
C ASN A 103 0.70 15.60 -13.61
N GLY A 104 -0.40 15.97 -14.23
CA GLY A 104 -0.51 17.24 -14.93
C GLY A 104 -1.97 17.56 -15.26
N ALA A 105 -2.23 18.82 -15.50
CA ALA A 105 -3.55 19.29 -15.91
C ALA A 105 -3.75 19.06 -17.42
N LEU A 106 -4.95 18.60 -17.80
CA LEU A 106 -5.44 18.57 -19.18
C LEU A 106 -6.49 19.67 -19.42
N GLY A 107 -6.96 20.32 -18.36
CA GLY A 107 -7.96 21.37 -18.37
C GLY A 107 -8.30 21.79 -16.94
N GLU A 108 -9.35 22.58 -16.77
CA GLU A 108 -9.74 23.11 -15.46
C GLU A 108 -10.18 22.02 -14.45
N SER A 109 -10.84 20.99 -14.94
CA SER A 109 -11.39 19.92 -14.09
C SER A 109 -10.81 18.55 -14.37
N VAL A 110 -9.86 18.41 -15.30
CA VAL A 110 -9.30 17.11 -15.69
C VAL A 110 -7.80 17.13 -15.52
N ASN A 111 -7.29 16.15 -14.77
CA ASN A 111 -5.86 15.91 -14.60
C ASN A 111 -5.52 14.50 -15.09
N TRP A 112 -4.32 14.29 -15.57
CA TRP A 112 -3.77 12.98 -15.81
C TRP A 112 -2.81 12.58 -14.69
N PHE A 113 -2.66 11.30 -14.47
CA PHE A 113 -1.60 10.74 -13.66
C PHE A 113 -0.93 9.57 -14.38
N ALA A 114 0.35 9.44 -14.20
CA ALA A 114 1.14 8.32 -14.69
C ALA A 114 2.24 8.00 -13.70
N GLY A 115 2.64 6.75 -13.62
CA GLY A 115 3.73 6.36 -12.75
C GLY A 115 4.02 4.88 -12.83
N GLY A 116 4.92 4.44 -11.98
CA GLY A 116 5.23 3.03 -11.85
C GLY A 116 6.22 2.76 -10.73
N SER A 117 6.21 1.52 -10.31
CA SER A 117 7.12 1.04 -9.28
C SER A 117 7.96 -0.10 -9.82
N ILE A 118 9.25 -0.11 -9.46
CA ILE A 118 10.13 -1.26 -9.59
C ILE A 118 10.24 -1.87 -8.19
N ILE A 119 9.88 -3.13 -8.07
CA ILE A 119 9.81 -3.84 -6.82
C ILE A 119 10.73 -5.05 -6.90
N SER A 120 11.61 -5.23 -5.92
CA SER A 120 12.39 -6.45 -5.73
C SER A 120 12.07 -7.03 -4.35
N GLY A 121 11.65 -8.30 -4.31
CA GLY A 121 11.47 -9.08 -3.09
C GLY A 121 12.57 -10.14 -3.00
N PHE A 122 13.28 -10.24 -1.89
CA PHE A 122 14.44 -11.12 -1.76
C PHE A 122 14.65 -11.58 -0.32
N GLU A 123 15.19 -12.78 -0.17
CA GLU A 123 15.76 -13.27 1.07
C GLU A 123 17.20 -12.77 1.22
N ASP A 124 18.08 -13.20 0.32
CA ASP A 124 19.50 -12.88 0.33
C ASP A 124 19.97 -12.09 -0.90
N GLN A 125 19.34 -12.27 -2.08
CA GLN A 125 19.80 -11.70 -3.34
C GLN A 125 18.75 -10.80 -3.99
N ILE A 126 19.09 -9.52 -4.14
CA ILE A 126 18.21 -8.48 -4.71
C ILE A 126 17.79 -8.79 -6.17
N TRP A 127 18.62 -9.53 -6.91
CA TRP A 127 18.50 -9.62 -8.37
C TRP A 127 17.52 -10.69 -8.87
N ASP A 128 17.01 -11.56 -7.99
CA ASP A 128 16.25 -12.73 -8.40
C ASP A 128 14.76 -12.49 -8.68
N SER A 129 14.20 -11.35 -8.24
CA SER A 129 12.78 -11.06 -8.47
C SER A 129 12.49 -9.58 -8.68
N PHE A 130 12.43 -9.17 -9.93
CA PHE A 130 11.94 -7.84 -10.27
C PHE A 130 10.50 -7.90 -10.76
N THR A 131 9.70 -7.01 -10.22
CA THR A 131 8.34 -6.75 -10.66
C THR A 131 8.23 -5.29 -11.04
N PHE A 132 7.69 -5.02 -12.21
CA PHE A 132 7.35 -3.67 -12.65
C PHE A 132 5.84 -3.45 -12.55
N ALA A 133 5.44 -2.36 -11.89
CA ALA A 133 4.04 -2.03 -11.65
C ALA A 133 3.69 -0.65 -12.24
N PRO A 134 3.48 -0.54 -13.57
CA PRO A 134 3.05 0.71 -14.20
C PRO A 134 1.61 1.05 -13.82
N ARG A 135 1.29 2.34 -13.77
CA ARG A 135 -0.06 2.84 -13.57
C ARG A 135 -0.29 4.15 -14.31
N GLY A 136 -1.54 4.41 -14.68
CA GLY A 136 -1.90 5.67 -15.31
C GLY A 136 -3.40 5.81 -15.46
N GLY A 137 -3.84 7.06 -15.63
CA GLY A 137 -5.26 7.36 -15.75
C GLY A 137 -5.56 8.84 -15.73
N LEU A 138 -6.83 9.12 -15.50
CA LEU A 138 -7.40 10.46 -15.42
C LEU A 138 -8.09 10.67 -14.09
N THR A 139 -8.04 11.91 -13.61
CA THR A 139 -8.80 12.39 -12.47
C THR A 139 -9.70 13.51 -12.94
N PHE A 140 -10.99 13.37 -12.73
CA PHE A 140 -11.99 14.39 -12.98
C PHE A 140 -12.45 15.01 -11.66
N SER A 141 -12.34 16.31 -11.52
CA SER A 141 -12.65 17.09 -10.31
C SER A 141 -13.78 18.07 -10.62
N PRO A 142 -15.06 17.63 -10.53
CA PRO A 142 -16.20 18.51 -10.81
C PRO A 142 -16.34 19.63 -9.77
N THR A 143 -15.89 19.39 -8.55
CA THR A 143 -15.83 20.36 -7.45
C THR A 143 -14.50 20.24 -6.71
N TYR A 144 -14.21 21.19 -5.84
CA TYR A 144 -13.02 21.16 -5.01
C TYR A 144 -12.96 19.91 -4.11
N ASP A 145 -14.11 19.47 -3.61
CA ASP A 145 -14.23 18.41 -2.62
C ASP A 145 -14.38 17.01 -3.21
N LEU A 146 -14.70 16.91 -4.50
CA LEU A 146 -15.01 15.63 -5.13
C LEU A 146 -14.14 15.37 -6.35
N LYS A 147 -13.48 14.19 -6.35
CA LYS A 147 -12.66 13.74 -7.46
C LYS A 147 -13.06 12.32 -7.87
N PHE A 148 -13.09 12.08 -9.14
CA PHE A 148 -13.28 10.75 -9.73
C PHE A 148 -12.00 10.32 -10.42
N HIS A 149 -11.58 9.09 -10.18
CA HIS A 149 -10.39 8.50 -10.77
C HIS A 149 -10.78 7.36 -11.70
N VAL A 150 -10.20 7.33 -12.89
CA VAL A 150 -10.33 6.22 -13.83
C VAL A 150 -8.98 5.95 -14.48
N GLY A 151 -8.59 4.68 -14.55
CA GLY A 151 -7.30 4.31 -15.11
C GLY A 151 -7.05 2.82 -15.08
N ALA A 152 -5.78 2.47 -15.21
CA ALA A 152 -5.31 1.10 -15.10
C ALA A 152 -3.96 1.03 -14.38
N ALA A 153 -3.73 -0.10 -13.71
CA ALA A 153 -2.45 -0.50 -13.17
C ALA A 153 -2.06 -1.86 -13.73
N GLY A 154 -0.79 -2.04 -14.03
CA GLY A 154 -0.21 -3.31 -14.43
C GLY A 154 0.68 -3.88 -13.33
N LEU A 155 0.84 -5.19 -13.33
CA LEU A 155 1.86 -5.89 -12.59
C LEU A 155 2.57 -6.82 -13.58
N ILE A 156 3.80 -6.50 -13.92
CA ILE A 156 4.63 -7.28 -14.84
C ILE A 156 5.68 -7.98 -14.00
N SER A 157 5.45 -9.26 -13.74
CA SER A 157 6.35 -10.12 -12.97
C SER A 157 6.74 -11.33 -13.79
N PRO A 158 7.87 -12.01 -13.47
CA PRO A 158 8.28 -13.24 -14.14
C PRO A 158 7.25 -14.37 -14.04
N VAL A 159 6.42 -14.35 -12.99
CA VAL A 159 5.45 -15.43 -12.72
C VAL A 159 4.16 -15.23 -13.51
N ARG A 160 3.57 -14.05 -13.47
CA ARG A 160 2.30 -13.78 -14.15
C ARG A 160 2.04 -12.27 -14.28
N PRO A 161 1.84 -11.75 -15.50
CA PRO A 161 1.38 -10.41 -15.70
C PRO A 161 -0.08 -10.25 -15.27
N LEU A 162 -0.43 -9.10 -14.71
CA LEU A 162 -1.78 -8.75 -14.31
C LEU A 162 -2.06 -7.32 -14.70
N VAL A 163 -3.28 -7.05 -15.17
CA VAL A 163 -3.79 -5.69 -15.38
C VAL A 163 -5.06 -5.53 -14.56
N MET A 164 -5.15 -4.41 -13.86
CA MET A 164 -6.27 -4.07 -12.99
C MET A 164 -6.82 -2.70 -13.34
N PRO A 165 -8.14 -2.51 -13.32
CA PRO A 165 -8.71 -1.18 -13.43
C PRO A 165 -8.39 -0.35 -12.17
N ILE A 166 -8.32 0.96 -12.34
CA ILE A 166 -8.37 1.94 -11.26
C ILE A 166 -9.67 2.69 -11.44
N VAL A 167 -10.57 2.58 -10.48
CA VAL A 167 -11.85 3.31 -10.49
C VAL A 167 -12.13 3.76 -9.07
N GLY A 168 -12.39 5.03 -8.86
CA GLY A 168 -12.68 5.53 -7.51
C GLY A 168 -13.29 6.90 -7.48
N ALA A 169 -13.89 7.20 -6.33
CA ALA A 169 -14.37 8.52 -5.96
C ALA A 169 -13.71 8.93 -4.65
N GLU A 170 -13.06 10.07 -4.65
CA GLU A 170 -12.44 10.71 -3.49
C GLU A 170 -13.25 11.93 -3.11
N TRP A 171 -13.52 12.06 -1.83
CA TRP A 171 -14.12 13.29 -1.28
C TRP A 171 -13.27 13.80 -0.12
N ARG A 172 -13.15 15.11 -0.04
CA ARG A 172 -12.48 15.82 1.05
C ARG A 172 -13.46 16.77 1.69
N ASN A 173 -13.36 16.98 2.98
CA ASN A 173 -14.10 18.05 3.62
C ASN A 173 -13.35 19.38 3.40
N GLU A 174 -14.07 20.47 3.13
CA GLU A 174 -13.52 21.82 3.03
C GLU A 174 -12.76 22.24 4.30
N HIS A 175 -13.22 21.75 5.44
CA HIS A 175 -12.56 21.92 6.72
C HIS A 175 -11.69 20.68 6.98
N ASP A 176 -10.49 20.85 7.51
CA ASP A 176 -9.56 19.75 7.84
C ASP A 176 -10.14 18.71 8.80
N TYR A 177 -11.37 18.91 9.28
CA TYR A 177 -12.11 18.04 10.19
C TYR A 177 -13.30 17.39 9.51
N GLY A 178 -13.73 16.25 10.05
CA GLY A 178 -14.90 15.50 9.58
C GLY A 178 -14.55 14.33 8.66
N LEU A 179 -15.51 13.94 7.85
CA LEU A 179 -15.43 12.74 7.01
C LEU A 179 -14.74 13.05 5.68
N SER A 180 -13.69 12.30 5.38
CA SER A 180 -13.00 12.29 4.09
C SER A 180 -12.69 10.86 3.67
N GLY A 181 -12.46 10.61 2.40
CA GLY A 181 -12.09 9.29 1.98
C GLY A 181 -12.01 9.09 0.47
N ILE A 182 -11.66 7.88 0.10
CA ILE A 182 -11.71 7.36 -1.25
C ILE A 182 -12.42 6.01 -1.23
N ILE A 183 -13.41 5.85 -2.08
CA ILE A 183 -14.07 4.56 -2.33
C ILE A 183 -13.72 4.15 -3.75
N GLY A 184 -13.18 2.95 -3.92
CA GLY A 184 -12.79 2.49 -5.24
C GLY A 184 -12.01 1.19 -5.23
N PHE A 185 -11.49 0.85 -6.40
CA PHE A 185 -10.62 -0.29 -6.62
C PHE A 185 -9.24 0.21 -7.13
N PRO A 186 -8.11 -0.29 -6.64
CA PRO A 186 -7.94 -1.50 -5.80
C PRO A 186 -8.04 -1.27 -4.29
N GLY A 187 -8.47 -0.12 -3.83
CA GLY A 187 -8.58 0.12 -2.39
C GLY A 187 -9.61 1.17 -2.02
N THR A 188 -10.14 1.02 -0.83
CA THR A 188 -11.10 1.94 -0.22
C THR A 188 -10.56 2.37 1.13
N ARG A 189 -10.70 3.65 1.44
CA ARG A 189 -10.31 4.22 2.72
C ARG A 189 -11.27 5.32 3.11
N VAL A 190 -11.71 5.31 4.35
CA VAL A 190 -12.55 6.33 4.96
C VAL A 190 -11.90 6.78 6.24
N GLN A 191 -11.83 8.08 6.45
CA GLN A 191 -11.24 8.69 7.63
C GLN A 191 -12.19 9.73 8.20
N TYR A 192 -12.31 9.76 9.51
CA TYR A 192 -12.96 10.84 10.25
C TYR A 192 -11.94 11.52 11.15
N ARG A 193 -11.69 12.81 10.92
CA ARG A 193 -10.81 13.63 11.76
C ARG A 193 -11.65 14.41 12.76
N PHE A 194 -11.45 14.11 14.04
CA PHE A 194 -12.15 14.76 15.16
C PHE A 194 -11.54 16.12 15.48
N ASN A 195 -10.21 16.20 15.44
CA ASN A 195 -9.42 17.41 15.70
C ASN A 195 -7.98 17.21 15.15
N ASP A 196 -7.07 18.15 15.39
CA ASP A 196 -5.68 18.08 14.90
C ASP A 196 -4.89 16.88 15.44
N LEU A 197 -5.30 16.32 16.57
CA LEU A 197 -4.58 15.26 17.26
C LEU A 197 -5.24 13.88 17.10
N LEU A 198 -6.52 13.82 16.74
CA LEU A 198 -7.28 12.57 16.73
C LEU A 198 -8.01 12.37 15.41
N ALA A 199 -7.76 11.24 14.79
CA ALA A 199 -8.51 10.75 13.63
C ALA A 199 -8.77 9.25 13.75
N ALA A 200 -9.93 8.79 13.28
CA ALA A 200 -10.24 7.38 13.09
C ALA A 200 -10.21 7.06 11.60
N ARG A 201 -9.65 5.91 11.24
CA ARG A 201 -9.49 5.46 9.86
C ARG A 201 -9.88 4.01 9.70
N VAL A 202 -10.60 3.74 8.61
CA VAL A 202 -10.89 2.38 8.14
C VAL A 202 -10.39 2.27 6.70
N ALA A 203 -9.68 1.20 6.40
CA ALA A 203 -9.19 0.96 5.05
C ALA A 203 -9.36 -0.52 4.69
N ALA A 204 -9.68 -0.76 3.42
CA ALA A 204 -9.69 -2.07 2.80
C ALA A 204 -8.91 -1.98 1.48
N LYS A 205 -8.01 -2.89 1.28
CA LYS A 205 -7.19 -2.97 0.07
C LYS A 205 -7.30 -4.38 -0.50
N TRP A 206 -7.47 -4.46 -1.82
CA TRP A 206 -7.27 -5.71 -2.51
C TRP A 206 -5.76 -5.95 -2.62
N ASP A 207 -5.29 -6.97 -1.94
CA ASP A 207 -3.91 -7.46 -2.04
C ASP A 207 -3.94 -8.87 -2.61
N ARG A 208 -2.95 -9.20 -3.40
CA ARG A 208 -2.77 -10.52 -3.95
C ARG A 208 -1.44 -11.03 -3.45
N ASP A 209 -1.54 -11.92 -2.49
CA ASP A 209 -0.44 -12.75 -2.03
C ASP A 209 -0.10 -13.84 -3.06
#